data_f7940a7452a46ee241548c4d17b4c0a2
#
_entry.id   f7940a7452a46ee241548c4d17b4c0a2
#
_cell.length_a   1.000
_cell.length_b   1.000
_cell.length_c   1.000
_cell.angle_alpha   90.00
_cell.angle_beta   90.00
_cell.angle_gamma   90.00
#
_symmetry.space_group_name_H-M   'P 1'
#
loop_
_entity.id
_entity.type
_entity.pdbx_description
1 polymer ?
#
loop_
_entity_poly.entity_id
_entity_poly.type
_entity_poly.pdbx_seq_one_letter_code
_entity_poly.pdbx_strand_id
1 'polypeptide(L)'
;MNKKYFVSYGDTNYTESLNRIGREAESLGLFDEVRLYSDSSLPEPFKGYTQRYKRGGGYWMWKPWVVHDMLERMDEGDIVVYADAGCTLLPHSDWNMYFGRLEKKDKEAVFFIAEGKNRRWCKRDVFRFFTPKDDSWKNANQIQATFFIVRKSRGNAVFSRWYDVALNHPELFIDVCPDDKCNEAPAFREHRHDQSVLTACVCTAPKLSDFLFMPEKMEKRYPDGQALLASRISATERRGVNVACAPQNRLVAFFKLNIVRPLQRFKTLYYFRRSRLLNR
;
A
#
# COMPACT_ATOMS: atom_id res chain seq x y z
N MET A 1 -1.49 25.83 -8.50
CA MET A 1 -0.64 24.77 -7.92
C MET A 1 -1.55 23.61 -7.56
N ASN A 2 -1.15 22.38 -7.85
CA ASN A 2 -1.91 21.21 -7.45
C ASN A 2 -1.88 21.07 -5.94
N LYS A 3 -3.03 20.78 -5.33
CA LYS A 3 -3.15 20.59 -3.88
C LYS A 3 -2.57 19.25 -3.47
N LYS A 4 -2.08 19.18 -2.23
CA LYS A 4 -1.58 17.96 -1.61
C LYS A 4 -2.42 17.62 -0.39
N TYR A 5 -2.91 16.40 -0.37
CA TYR A 5 -3.77 15.86 0.68
C TYR A 5 -3.05 14.76 1.43
N PHE A 6 -3.31 14.67 2.71
CA PHE A 6 -2.96 13.50 3.51
C PHE A 6 -4.21 12.79 3.97
N VAL A 7 -4.26 11.47 3.81
CA VAL A 7 -5.38 10.66 4.29
C VAL A 7 -4.91 9.47 5.10
N SER A 8 -5.67 9.17 6.15
CA SER A 8 -5.49 7.98 6.98
C SER A 8 -6.83 7.51 7.50
N TYR A 9 -6.88 6.27 7.97
CA TYR A 9 -8.05 5.68 8.60
C TYR A 9 -7.66 5.01 9.91
N GLY A 10 -8.54 5.12 10.93
CA GLY A 10 -8.44 4.39 12.18
C GLY A 10 -9.83 4.01 12.69
N ASP A 11 -9.99 2.73 13.07
CA ASP A 11 -11.14 2.27 13.86
C ASP A 11 -11.03 2.73 15.31
N THR A 12 -11.95 2.30 16.15
CA THR A 12 -11.99 2.65 17.60
C THR A 12 -10.68 2.29 18.33
N ASN A 13 -9.95 1.25 17.89
CA ASN A 13 -8.68 0.84 18.49
C ASN A 13 -7.51 1.72 18.03
N TYR A 14 -7.67 2.43 16.93
CA TYR A 14 -6.65 3.28 16.32
C TYR A 14 -6.95 4.79 16.42
N THR A 15 -7.98 5.20 17.18
CA THR A 15 -8.36 6.63 17.31
C THR A 15 -7.20 7.51 17.76
N GLU A 16 -6.44 7.12 18.78
CA GLU A 16 -5.27 7.90 19.25
C GLU A 16 -4.17 7.96 18.19
N SER A 17 -3.91 6.85 17.50
CA SER A 17 -2.92 6.77 16.44
C SER A 17 -3.34 7.60 15.23
N LEU A 18 -4.62 7.59 14.87
CA LEU A 18 -5.19 8.41 13.80
C LEU A 18 -5.03 9.91 14.10
N ASN A 19 -5.39 10.34 15.31
CA ASN A 19 -5.21 11.73 15.72
C ASN A 19 -3.73 12.13 15.79
N ARG A 20 -2.84 11.22 16.19
CA ARG A 20 -1.41 11.46 16.22
C ARG A 20 -0.84 11.67 14.82
N ILE A 21 -1.11 10.74 13.89
CA ILE A 21 -0.59 10.84 12.53
C ILE A 21 -1.17 12.06 11.79
N GLY A 22 -2.41 12.47 12.10
CA GLY A 22 -3.00 13.72 11.61
C GLY A 22 -2.18 14.93 12.04
N ARG A 23 -1.87 15.07 13.34
CA ARG A 23 -1.01 16.15 13.86
C ARG A 23 0.40 16.11 13.28
N GLU A 24 0.97 14.93 13.07
CA GLU A 24 2.25 14.77 12.39
C GLU A 24 2.18 15.30 10.96
N ALA A 25 1.12 14.97 10.21
CA ALA A 25 0.90 15.45 8.85
C ALA A 25 0.76 16.98 8.79
N GLU A 26 -0.03 17.57 9.68
CA GLU A 26 -0.18 19.03 9.81
C GLU A 26 1.16 19.72 10.13
N SER A 27 1.93 19.15 11.07
CA SER A 27 3.22 19.72 11.50
C SER A 27 4.30 19.68 10.41
N LEU A 28 4.18 18.82 9.42
CA LEU A 28 5.09 18.80 8.27
C LEU A 28 4.93 20.02 7.35
N GLY A 29 3.77 20.69 7.35
CA GLY A 29 3.49 21.83 6.49
C GLY A 29 3.55 21.53 4.99
N LEU A 30 3.33 20.26 4.60
CA LEU A 30 3.43 19.77 3.23
C LEU A 30 2.08 19.59 2.56
N PHE A 31 1.00 19.53 3.34
CA PHE A 31 -0.34 19.16 2.90
C PHE A 31 -1.28 20.36 3.04
N ASP A 32 -2.09 20.60 2.02
CA ASP A 32 -3.13 21.64 2.01
C ASP A 32 -4.35 21.21 2.83
N GLU A 33 -4.61 19.89 2.93
CA GLU A 33 -5.68 19.32 3.74
C GLU A 33 -5.23 17.98 4.33
N VAL A 34 -5.59 17.75 5.60
CA VAL A 34 -5.44 16.45 6.30
C VAL A 34 -6.83 15.89 6.57
N ARG A 35 -7.17 14.77 5.93
CA ARG A 35 -8.47 14.13 6.08
C ARG A 35 -8.33 12.78 6.78
N LEU A 36 -8.96 12.66 7.93
CA LEU A 36 -8.95 11.46 8.76
C LEU A 36 -10.30 10.76 8.68
N TYR A 37 -10.26 9.48 8.30
CA TYR A 37 -11.44 8.61 8.20
C TYR A 37 -11.54 7.68 9.40
N SER A 38 -12.78 7.34 9.78
CA SER A 38 -13.08 6.40 10.86
C SER A 38 -14.25 5.50 10.48
N ASP A 39 -14.64 4.59 11.37
CA ASP A 39 -15.81 3.73 11.16
C ASP A 39 -17.09 4.51 10.83
N SER A 40 -17.24 5.71 11.42
CA SER A 40 -18.39 6.58 11.13
C SER A 40 -18.40 7.17 9.71
N SER A 41 -17.25 7.19 9.05
CA SER A 41 -17.12 7.67 7.67
C SER A 41 -17.52 6.62 6.64
N LEU A 42 -17.52 5.33 7.01
CA LEU A 42 -17.71 4.24 6.07
C LEU A 42 -19.17 4.08 5.64
N PRO A 43 -19.45 3.98 4.35
CA PRO A 43 -20.76 3.54 3.85
C PRO A 43 -20.89 2.01 3.92
N GLU A 44 -22.12 1.51 3.69
CA GLU A 44 -22.31 0.10 3.39
C GLU A 44 -21.75 -0.24 1.98
N PRO A 45 -21.20 -1.44 1.77
CA PRO A 45 -21.10 -2.55 2.74
C PRO A 45 -19.84 -2.51 3.63
N PHE A 46 -18.97 -1.50 3.51
CA PHE A 46 -17.68 -1.45 4.20
C PHE A 46 -17.84 -1.38 5.72
N LYS A 47 -18.86 -0.65 6.19
CA LYS A 47 -19.23 -0.62 7.60
C LYS A 47 -19.65 -2.00 8.10
N GLY A 48 -20.44 -2.74 7.31
CA GLY A 48 -20.79 -4.13 7.63
C GLY A 48 -19.58 -5.06 7.71
N TYR A 49 -18.55 -4.85 6.87
CA TYR A 49 -17.32 -5.64 6.93
C TYR A 49 -16.52 -5.39 8.21
N THR A 50 -16.43 -4.14 8.70
CA THR A 50 -15.73 -3.83 9.95
C THR A 50 -16.41 -4.46 11.14
N GLN A 51 -17.72 -4.56 11.13
CA GLN A 51 -18.50 -5.23 12.19
C GLN A 51 -18.37 -6.76 12.14
N ARG A 52 -18.36 -7.32 10.93
CA ARG A 52 -18.31 -8.78 10.71
C ARG A 52 -16.94 -9.38 11.01
N TYR A 53 -15.86 -8.70 10.62
CA TYR A 53 -14.51 -9.23 10.67
C TYR A 53 -13.61 -8.38 11.59
N LYS A 54 -13.14 -8.99 12.68
CA LYS A 54 -12.29 -8.30 13.67
C LYS A 54 -10.87 -8.01 13.13
N ARG A 55 -10.30 -8.93 12.33
CA ARG A 55 -8.95 -8.78 11.79
C ARG A 55 -8.88 -7.55 10.87
N GLY A 56 -7.96 -6.62 11.16
CA GLY A 56 -7.76 -5.41 10.36
C GLY A 56 -8.99 -4.54 10.17
N GLY A 57 -9.93 -4.54 11.15
CA GLY A 57 -11.20 -3.83 11.04
C GLY A 57 -11.93 -4.16 9.74
N GLY A 58 -12.21 -5.45 9.45
CA GLY A 58 -12.82 -5.89 8.19
C GLY A 58 -11.80 -6.23 7.10
N TYR A 59 -10.67 -6.85 7.46
CA TYR A 59 -9.61 -7.24 6.53
C TYR A 59 -9.08 -6.10 5.65
N TRP A 60 -9.08 -4.88 6.17
CA TRP A 60 -8.66 -3.65 5.43
C TRP A 60 -9.47 -3.39 4.16
N MET A 61 -10.66 -3.98 3.98
CA MET A 61 -11.54 -3.77 2.83
C MET A 61 -12.03 -2.31 2.72
N TRP A 62 -12.01 -1.56 3.80
CA TRP A 62 -12.32 -0.13 3.84
C TRP A 62 -11.26 0.74 3.12
N LYS A 63 -10.01 0.28 3.05
CA LYS A 63 -8.90 1.09 2.50
C LYS A 63 -9.10 1.48 1.03
N PRO A 64 -9.48 0.56 0.11
CA PRO A 64 -9.83 0.92 -1.25
C PRO A 64 -10.91 2.00 -1.33
N TRP A 65 -11.91 1.94 -0.46
CA TRP A 65 -12.96 2.95 -0.42
C TRP A 65 -12.43 4.32 0.06
N VAL A 66 -11.64 4.37 1.12
CA VAL A 66 -11.02 5.61 1.64
C VAL A 66 -10.24 6.34 0.55
N VAL A 67 -9.46 5.58 -0.21
CA VAL A 67 -8.65 6.15 -1.30
C VAL A 67 -9.54 6.61 -2.45
N HIS A 68 -10.56 5.82 -2.80
CA HIS A 68 -11.52 6.15 -3.86
C HIS A 68 -12.31 7.40 -3.50
N ASP A 69 -12.91 7.48 -2.29
CA ASP A 69 -13.66 8.66 -1.82
C ASP A 69 -12.80 9.92 -1.87
N MET A 70 -11.52 9.83 -1.48
CA MET A 70 -10.63 10.98 -1.57
C MET A 70 -10.34 11.37 -3.02
N LEU A 71 -10.05 10.42 -3.89
CA LEU A 71 -9.82 10.69 -5.31
C LEU A 71 -11.03 11.36 -5.99
N GLU A 72 -12.26 10.97 -5.63
CA GLU A 72 -13.47 11.59 -6.19
C GLU A 72 -13.68 13.06 -5.76
N ARG A 73 -13.05 13.49 -4.67
CA ARG A 73 -13.12 14.86 -4.14
C ARG A 73 -12.02 15.79 -4.67
N MET A 74 -10.99 15.21 -5.31
CA MET A 74 -9.81 15.94 -5.76
C MET A 74 -9.97 16.42 -7.21
N ASP A 75 -9.36 17.56 -7.50
CA ASP A 75 -9.19 18.07 -8.85
C ASP A 75 -8.07 17.32 -9.58
N GLU A 76 -8.14 17.30 -10.92
CA GLU A 76 -7.12 16.65 -11.73
C GLU A 76 -5.73 17.26 -11.51
N GLY A 77 -4.75 16.42 -11.26
CA GLY A 77 -3.37 16.82 -10.95
C GLY A 77 -3.06 16.91 -9.46
N ASP A 78 -4.07 16.99 -8.59
CA ASP A 78 -3.88 16.98 -7.16
C ASP A 78 -3.24 15.68 -6.67
N ILE A 79 -2.58 15.73 -5.54
CA ILE A 79 -1.83 14.60 -4.98
C ILE A 79 -2.40 14.19 -3.62
N VAL A 80 -2.64 12.92 -3.41
CA VAL A 80 -2.97 12.36 -2.10
C VAL A 80 -1.88 11.41 -1.62
N VAL A 81 -1.54 11.54 -0.36
CA VAL A 81 -0.67 10.61 0.38
C VAL A 81 -1.55 9.78 1.30
N TYR A 82 -1.52 8.47 1.14
CA TYR A 82 -2.12 7.54 2.09
C TYR A 82 -1.05 6.94 3.00
N ALA A 83 -1.31 6.89 4.30
CA ALA A 83 -0.53 6.09 5.24
C ALA A 83 -1.44 5.46 6.30
N ASP A 84 -1.14 4.23 6.72
CA ASP A 84 -1.83 3.57 7.84
C ASP A 84 -1.65 4.38 9.14
N ALA A 85 -2.68 4.51 9.97
CA ALA A 85 -2.66 5.29 11.21
C ALA A 85 -1.57 4.85 12.20
N GLY A 86 -1.15 3.59 12.13
CA GLY A 86 -0.05 3.05 12.93
C GLY A 86 1.34 3.53 12.52
N CYS A 87 1.49 4.25 11.40
CA CYS A 87 2.76 4.80 10.94
C CYS A 87 3.14 6.07 11.69
N THR A 88 4.39 6.50 11.56
CA THR A 88 4.92 7.79 12.03
C THR A 88 5.46 8.55 10.83
N LEU A 89 5.01 9.78 10.65
CA LEU A 89 5.52 10.70 9.62
C LEU A 89 6.71 11.49 10.19
N LEU A 90 7.73 11.62 9.39
CA LEU A 90 8.98 12.28 9.80
C LEU A 90 9.35 13.39 8.80
N PRO A 91 9.88 14.54 9.28
CA PRO A 91 10.42 15.56 8.39
C PRO A 91 11.68 15.01 7.69
N HIS A 92 11.60 14.85 6.37
CA HIS A 92 12.71 14.30 5.58
C HIS A 92 12.64 14.77 4.12
N SER A 93 13.78 14.85 3.47
CA SER A 93 13.91 15.25 2.05
C SER A 93 13.27 14.26 1.07
N ASP A 94 12.98 13.01 1.50
CA ASP A 94 12.28 12.03 0.68
C ASP A 94 10.91 12.54 0.20
N TRP A 95 10.21 13.39 0.98
CA TRP A 95 8.94 13.98 0.56
C TRP A 95 9.07 14.77 -0.74
N ASN A 96 10.05 15.68 -0.79
CA ASN A 96 10.31 16.48 -1.99
C ASN A 96 10.71 15.61 -3.18
N MET A 97 11.46 14.53 -2.93
CA MET A 97 11.84 13.58 -3.97
C MET A 97 10.62 12.83 -4.50
N TYR A 98 9.69 12.38 -3.63
CA TYR A 98 8.48 11.66 -4.06
C TYR A 98 7.59 12.55 -4.91
N PHE A 99 7.23 13.73 -4.41
CA PHE A 99 6.39 14.68 -5.14
C PHE A 99 7.05 15.12 -6.45
N GLY A 100 8.30 15.56 -6.39
CA GLY A 100 9.01 16.03 -7.58
C GLY A 100 9.18 14.95 -8.66
N ARG A 101 9.35 13.69 -8.29
CA ARG A 101 9.41 12.59 -9.29
C ARG A 101 8.04 12.27 -9.87
N LEU A 102 6.98 12.34 -9.06
CA LEU A 102 5.60 12.10 -9.50
C LEU A 102 5.20 13.15 -10.55
N GLU A 103 5.42 14.43 -10.25
CA GLU A 103 5.09 15.55 -11.12
C GLU A 103 5.96 15.60 -12.39
N LYS A 104 7.30 15.63 -12.23
CA LYS A 104 8.25 15.74 -13.36
C LYS A 104 8.16 14.61 -14.36
N LYS A 105 7.75 13.40 -13.94
CA LYS A 105 7.65 12.23 -14.81
C LYS A 105 6.23 11.96 -15.27
N ASP A 106 5.29 12.83 -14.94
CA ASP A 106 3.87 12.68 -15.27
C ASP A 106 3.33 11.29 -14.91
N LYS A 107 3.48 10.91 -13.61
CA LYS A 107 3.08 9.59 -13.11
C LYS A 107 1.82 9.67 -12.28
N GLU A 108 1.04 8.58 -12.31
CA GLU A 108 -0.20 8.47 -11.54
C GLU A 108 0.05 8.11 -10.07
N ALA A 109 1.06 7.29 -9.78
CA ALA A 109 1.33 6.89 -8.41
C ALA A 109 2.80 6.55 -8.13
N VAL A 110 3.17 6.67 -6.84
CA VAL A 110 4.40 6.11 -6.27
C VAL A 110 4.03 4.91 -5.42
N PHE A 111 4.54 3.74 -5.78
CA PHE A 111 4.43 2.50 -5.05
C PHE A 111 5.77 2.05 -4.48
N PHE A 112 5.72 1.45 -3.29
CA PHE A 112 6.90 0.94 -2.61
C PHE A 112 6.91 -0.59 -2.64
N ILE A 113 8.01 -1.18 -3.10
CA ILE A 113 8.13 -2.63 -3.26
C ILE A 113 8.50 -3.26 -1.92
N ALA A 114 7.63 -4.14 -1.42
CA ALA A 114 7.84 -4.93 -0.22
C ALA A 114 8.90 -6.03 -0.40
N GLU A 115 9.47 -6.54 0.69
CA GLU A 115 10.47 -7.63 0.63
C GLU A 115 9.87 -9.01 0.30
N GLY A 116 8.55 -9.19 0.42
CA GLY A 116 7.88 -10.50 0.23
C GLY A 116 7.43 -10.76 -1.20
N LYS A 117 7.58 -12.01 -1.67
CA LYS A 117 7.06 -12.46 -2.98
C LYS A 117 5.59 -12.83 -2.90
N ASN A 118 4.81 -12.53 -3.96
CA ASN A 118 3.39 -12.84 -4.01
C ASN A 118 3.06 -14.30 -3.73
N ARG A 119 3.83 -15.27 -4.24
CA ARG A 119 3.61 -16.69 -3.98
C ARG A 119 3.60 -17.11 -2.51
N ARG A 120 4.12 -16.25 -1.61
CA ARG A 120 4.16 -16.50 -0.16
C ARG A 120 3.05 -15.80 0.60
N TRP A 121 2.52 -14.71 0.03
CA TRP A 121 1.70 -13.75 0.73
C TRP A 121 0.38 -13.41 0.01
N CYS A 122 0.09 -14.12 -1.07
CA CYS A 122 -1.15 -13.94 -1.82
C CYS A 122 -1.78 -15.31 -2.06
N LYS A 123 -3.04 -15.46 -1.70
CA LYS A 123 -3.79 -16.70 -1.89
C LYS A 123 -4.09 -16.98 -3.35
N ARG A 124 -4.27 -18.24 -3.68
CA ARG A 124 -4.51 -18.75 -5.04
C ARG A 124 -5.70 -18.09 -5.74
N ASP A 125 -6.78 -17.81 -5.00
CA ASP A 125 -8.00 -17.25 -5.60
C ASP A 125 -7.77 -15.87 -6.22
N VAL A 126 -6.91 -15.05 -5.62
CA VAL A 126 -6.52 -13.76 -6.20
C VAL A 126 -5.79 -13.96 -7.54
N PHE A 127 -4.88 -14.93 -7.64
CA PHE A 127 -4.24 -15.25 -8.92
C PHE A 127 -5.25 -15.70 -9.98
N ARG A 128 -6.18 -16.58 -9.60
CA ARG A 128 -7.22 -17.07 -10.50
C ARG A 128 -8.16 -15.99 -10.99
N PHE A 129 -8.52 -15.07 -10.11
CA PHE A 129 -9.42 -13.96 -10.45
C PHE A 129 -8.77 -12.97 -11.42
N PHE A 130 -7.53 -12.57 -11.15
CA PHE A 130 -6.86 -11.54 -11.94
C PHE A 130 -6.20 -12.06 -13.21
N THR A 131 -5.62 -13.25 -13.18
CA THR A 131 -4.86 -13.83 -14.29
C THR A 131 -5.05 -15.35 -14.35
N PRO A 132 -6.24 -15.83 -14.78
CA PRO A 132 -6.57 -17.25 -14.76
C PRO A 132 -5.67 -18.14 -15.63
N LYS A 133 -5.01 -17.56 -16.65
CA LYS A 133 -4.13 -18.27 -17.58
C LYS A 133 -2.64 -18.09 -17.27
N ASP A 134 -2.27 -17.08 -16.49
CA ASP A 134 -0.88 -16.78 -16.14
C ASP A 134 -0.75 -16.18 -14.76
N ASP A 135 -0.04 -16.86 -13.91
CA ASP A 135 0.28 -16.42 -12.55
C ASP A 135 1.77 -16.04 -12.39
N SER A 136 2.46 -15.70 -13.48
CA SER A 136 3.91 -15.44 -13.46
C SER A 136 4.29 -14.34 -12.43
N TRP A 137 3.40 -13.39 -12.16
CA TRP A 137 3.59 -12.36 -11.16
C TRP A 137 3.63 -12.89 -9.71
N LYS A 138 3.33 -14.16 -9.46
CA LYS A 138 3.58 -14.83 -8.17
C LYS A 138 5.05 -14.74 -7.74
N ASN A 139 5.97 -14.60 -8.68
CA ASN A 139 7.40 -14.44 -8.43
C ASN A 139 7.84 -12.98 -8.24
N ALA A 140 6.97 -12.01 -8.52
CA ALA A 140 7.19 -10.61 -8.19
C ALA A 140 7.07 -10.37 -6.68
N ASN A 141 7.71 -9.31 -6.19
CA ASN A 141 7.49 -8.84 -4.84
C ASN A 141 6.14 -8.12 -4.74
N GLN A 142 5.53 -8.15 -3.56
CA GLN A 142 4.34 -7.35 -3.28
C GLN A 142 4.66 -5.85 -3.28
N ILE A 143 3.60 -5.06 -3.44
CA ILE A 143 3.62 -3.61 -3.28
C ILE A 143 3.07 -3.32 -1.89
N GLN A 144 3.67 -2.36 -1.18
CA GLN A 144 3.17 -1.91 0.12
C GLN A 144 1.80 -1.23 -0.03
N ALA A 145 0.83 -1.65 0.78
CA ALA A 145 -0.44 -0.95 0.96
C ALA A 145 -0.47 -0.08 2.22
N THR A 146 0.60 -0.11 3.01
CA THR A 146 0.78 0.71 4.21
C THR A 146 1.01 2.19 3.88
N PHE A 147 1.66 2.47 2.76
CA PHE A 147 2.02 3.81 2.32
C PHE A 147 2.16 3.86 0.80
N PHE A 148 1.50 4.82 0.17
CA PHE A 148 1.62 5.14 -1.25
C PHE A 148 1.17 6.57 -1.52
N ILE A 149 1.50 7.09 -2.69
CA ILE A 149 1.17 8.45 -3.13
C ILE A 149 0.48 8.36 -4.47
N VAL A 150 -0.63 9.06 -4.63
CA VAL A 150 -1.44 9.04 -5.86
C VAL A 150 -1.65 10.46 -6.35
N ARG A 151 -1.48 10.69 -7.64
CA ARG A 151 -1.90 11.90 -8.32
C ARG A 151 -3.25 11.63 -9.00
N LYS A 152 -4.23 12.50 -8.77
CA LYS A 152 -5.54 12.40 -9.44
C LYS A 152 -5.34 12.50 -10.94
N SER A 153 -5.86 11.55 -11.68
CA SER A 153 -5.92 11.53 -13.15
C SER A 153 -7.24 10.90 -13.56
N ARG A 154 -7.69 11.18 -14.79
CA ARG A 154 -8.94 10.59 -15.34
C ARG A 154 -8.93 9.05 -15.32
N GLY A 155 -7.76 8.47 -15.32
CA GLY A 155 -7.60 7.03 -15.39
C GLY A 155 -7.63 6.34 -14.06
N ASN A 156 -6.97 6.84 -13.03
CA ASN A 156 -6.68 6.15 -11.73
C ASN A 156 -7.21 4.70 -11.64
N ALA A 157 -7.13 3.98 -12.79
CA ALA A 157 -7.82 2.72 -13.05
C ALA A 157 -7.46 1.61 -12.06
N VAL A 158 -6.23 1.65 -11.52
CA VAL A 158 -5.80 0.69 -10.48
C VAL A 158 -6.60 0.88 -9.20
N PHE A 159 -6.83 2.13 -8.79
CA PHE A 159 -7.54 2.44 -7.55
C PHE A 159 -9.04 2.22 -7.70
N SER A 160 -9.62 2.59 -8.84
CA SER A 160 -11.02 2.27 -9.16
C SER A 160 -11.24 0.76 -9.16
N ARG A 161 -10.36 -0.02 -9.81
CA ARG A 161 -10.45 -1.47 -9.80
C ARG A 161 -10.25 -2.07 -8.40
N TRP A 162 -9.36 -1.51 -7.59
CA TRP A 162 -9.16 -1.97 -6.22
C TRP A 162 -10.41 -1.77 -5.37
N TYR A 163 -11.09 -0.62 -5.55
CA TYR A 163 -12.38 -0.33 -4.94
C TYR A 163 -13.48 -1.29 -5.44
N ASP A 164 -13.61 -1.49 -6.75
CA ASP A 164 -14.59 -2.40 -7.34
C ASP A 164 -14.42 -3.84 -6.84
N VAL A 165 -13.18 -4.31 -6.70
CA VAL A 165 -12.90 -5.64 -6.14
C VAL A 165 -13.27 -5.71 -4.66
N ALA A 166 -13.03 -4.66 -3.86
CA ALA A 166 -13.43 -4.65 -2.47
C ALA A 166 -14.96 -4.63 -2.29
N LEU A 167 -15.67 -3.96 -3.20
CA LEU A 167 -17.13 -3.86 -3.20
C LEU A 167 -17.80 -5.17 -3.62
N ASN A 168 -17.32 -5.78 -4.71
CA ASN A 168 -18.02 -6.88 -5.38
C ASN A 168 -17.41 -8.27 -5.10
N HIS A 169 -16.17 -8.33 -4.61
CA HIS A 169 -15.39 -9.55 -4.36
C HIS A 169 -14.67 -9.52 -3.01
N PRO A 170 -15.40 -9.28 -1.89
CA PRO A 170 -14.80 -9.20 -0.55
C PRO A 170 -14.10 -10.50 -0.14
N GLU A 171 -14.52 -11.64 -0.70
CA GLU A 171 -13.89 -12.94 -0.48
C GLU A 171 -12.41 -12.96 -0.88
N LEU A 172 -11.97 -12.07 -1.77
CA LEU A 172 -10.56 -11.97 -2.16
C LEU A 172 -9.67 -11.32 -1.09
N PHE A 173 -10.27 -10.64 -0.13
CA PHE A 173 -9.55 -9.98 0.97
C PHE A 173 -9.42 -10.83 2.22
N ILE A 174 -10.32 -11.79 2.47
CA ILE A 174 -10.32 -12.59 3.70
C ILE A 174 -9.25 -13.67 3.70
N ASP A 175 -9.00 -14.26 4.87
CA ASP A 175 -8.11 -15.41 5.01
C ASP A 175 -8.54 -16.58 4.14
N VAL A 176 -7.61 -17.50 3.90
CA VAL A 176 -7.91 -18.79 3.27
C VAL A 176 -8.74 -19.63 4.24
N CYS A 177 -9.83 -20.22 3.76
CA CYS A 177 -10.59 -21.19 4.54
C CYS A 177 -9.66 -22.33 5.00
N PRO A 178 -9.75 -22.79 6.27
CA PRO A 178 -8.92 -23.90 6.75
C PRO A 178 -8.97 -25.13 5.85
N ASP A 179 -10.13 -25.45 5.32
CA ASP A 179 -10.35 -26.62 4.45
C ASP A 179 -9.68 -26.46 3.06
N ASP A 180 -9.46 -25.22 2.63
CA ASP A 180 -8.83 -24.89 1.35
C ASP A 180 -7.30 -24.71 1.41
N LYS A 181 -6.70 -24.78 2.60
CA LYS A 181 -5.26 -24.59 2.77
C LYS A 181 -4.41 -25.59 1.99
N CYS A 182 -4.89 -26.80 1.83
CA CYS A 182 -4.23 -27.84 1.03
C CYS A 182 -4.16 -27.52 -0.45
N ASN A 183 -5.00 -26.59 -0.91
CA ASN A 183 -5.07 -26.12 -2.29
C ASN A 183 -4.09 -25.00 -2.61
N GLU A 184 -3.46 -24.39 -1.59
CA GLU A 184 -2.49 -23.33 -1.77
C GLU A 184 -1.13 -23.87 -2.24
N ALA A 185 -0.33 -22.97 -2.83
CA ALA A 185 1.02 -23.34 -3.26
C ALA A 185 1.90 -23.73 -2.05
N PRO A 186 2.84 -24.69 -2.18
CA PRO A 186 3.71 -25.11 -1.07
C PRO A 186 4.51 -23.97 -0.42
N ALA A 187 4.76 -22.89 -1.16
CA ALA A 187 5.47 -21.72 -0.65
C ALA A 187 4.54 -20.72 0.08
N PHE A 188 3.23 -20.88 0.01
CA PHE A 188 2.26 -20.00 0.65
C PHE A 188 2.40 -20.04 2.17
N ARG A 189 2.32 -18.86 2.81
CA ARG A 189 2.37 -18.70 4.26
C ARG A 189 1.08 -18.14 4.83
N GLU A 190 0.72 -16.97 4.34
CA GLU A 190 -0.52 -16.29 4.69
C GLU A 190 -0.93 -15.29 3.61
N HIS A 191 -2.19 -14.89 3.63
CA HIS A 191 -2.71 -13.86 2.72
C HIS A 191 -2.52 -12.48 3.34
N ARG A 192 -2.07 -11.51 2.53
CA ARG A 192 -1.90 -10.10 2.94
C ARG A 192 -3.00 -9.19 2.40
N HIS A 193 -4.20 -9.71 2.35
CA HIS A 193 -5.46 -8.98 2.20
C HIS A 193 -5.43 -7.85 1.16
N ASP A 194 -5.68 -6.61 1.60
CA ASP A 194 -5.66 -5.40 0.80
C ASP A 194 -4.38 -5.22 -0.02
N GLN A 195 -3.23 -5.52 0.57
CA GLN A 195 -1.93 -5.42 -0.10
C GLN A 195 -1.81 -6.42 -1.26
N SER A 196 -2.30 -7.64 -1.10
CA SER A 196 -2.28 -8.67 -2.15
C SER A 196 -3.18 -8.28 -3.32
N VAL A 197 -4.38 -7.76 -3.03
CA VAL A 197 -5.33 -7.31 -4.05
C VAL A 197 -4.83 -6.06 -4.76
N LEU A 198 -4.29 -5.07 -4.03
CA LEU A 198 -3.64 -3.89 -4.65
C LEU A 198 -2.50 -4.31 -5.58
N THR A 199 -1.66 -5.25 -5.12
CA THR A 199 -0.56 -5.77 -5.96
C THR A 199 -1.08 -6.41 -7.23
N ALA A 200 -2.18 -7.18 -7.15
CA ALA A 200 -2.81 -7.79 -8.32
C ALA A 200 -3.36 -6.74 -9.30
N CYS A 201 -4.04 -5.70 -8.79
CA CYS A 201 -4.52 -4.58 -9.61
C CYS A 201 -3.37 -3.90 -10.37
N VAL A 202 -2.24 -3.66 -9.69
CA VAL A 202 -1.06 -3.04 -10.32
C VAL A 202 -0.39 -3.96 -11.32
N CYS A 203 -0.20 -5.26 -11.01
CA CYS A 203 0.44 -6.19 -11.96
C CYS A 203 -0.35 -6.34 -13.25
N THR A 204 -1.66 -6.22 -13.20
CA THR A 204 -2.57 -6.37 -14.34
C THR A 204 -2.97 -5.04 -14.98
N ALA A 205 -2.42 -3.92 -14.50
CA ALA A 205 -2.69 -2.60 -15.06
C ALA A 205 -2.24 -2.48 -16.52
N PRO A 206 -2.98 -1.75 -17.37
CA PRO A 206 -2.63 -1.61 -18.79
C PRO A 206 -1.25 -1.01 -19.04
N LYS A 207 -0.82 -0.05 -18.23
CA LYS A 207 0.47 0.66 -18.36
C LYS A 207 1.20 0.74 -17.03
N LEU A 208 2.18 -0.14 -16.82
CA LEU A 208 3.08 -0.05 -15.66
C LEU A 208 3.98 1.18 -15.68
N SER A 209 4.17 1.77 -16.86
CA SER A 209 4.93 3.01 -17.03
C SER A 209 4.29 4.22 -16.36
N ASP A 210 2.99 4.16 -16.06
CA ASP A 210 2.28 5.25 -15.39
C ASP A 210 2.59 5.32 -13.89
N PHE A 211 3.31 4.32 -13.37
CA PHE A 211 3.66 4.25 -11.95
C PHE A 211 5.17 4.36 -11.71
N LEU A 212 5.52 4.95 -10.58
CA LEU A 212 6.87 4.92 -10.01
C LEU A 212 6.96 3.81 -8.97
N PHE A 213 7.90 2.90 -9.18
CA PHE A 213 8.19 1.85 -8.21
C PHE A 213 9.48 2.19 -7.48
N MET A 214 9.40 2.32 -6.16
CA MET A 214 10.53 2.65 -5.31
C MET A 214 10.84 1.52 -4.33
N PRO A 215 12.11 1.40 -3.90
CA PRO A 215 12.43 0.52 -2.78
C PRO A 215 11.70 0.99 -1.53
N GLU A 216 11.18 0.06 -0.76
CA GLU A 216 10.61 0.32 0.55
C GLU A 216 11.71 0.84 1.50
N LYS A 217 11.43 1.90 2.26
CA LYS A 217 12.33 2.50 3.27
C LYS A 217 11.50 2.87 4.52
N MET A 218 10.57 2.00 4.95
CA MET A 218 9.67 2.29 6.06
C MET A 218 9.65 1.23 7.16
N GLU A 219 10.03 -0.01 6.87
CA GLU A 219 9.95 -1.13 7.83
C GLU A 219 11.08 -1.13 8.87
N LYS A 220 12.10 -0.31 8.69
CA LYS A 220 13.27 -0.19 9.57
C LYS A 220 13.66 1.26 9.75
N ARG A 221 14.29 1.59 10.87
CA ARG A 221 14.93 2.90 11.06
C ARG A 221 16.25 2.94 10.29
N TYR A 222 16.43 3.98 9.48
CA TYR A 222 17.65 4.19 8.69
C TYR A 222 18.48 5.31 9.31
N PRO A 223 19.84 5.20 9.29
CA PRO A 223 20.72 6.21 9.88
C PRO A 223 20.64 7.59 9.22
N ASP A 224 20.29 7.63 7.92
CA ASP A 224 20.09 8.83 7.12
C ASP A 224 18.68 9.38 7.18
N GLY A 225 17.80 8.78 8.02
CA GLY A 225 16.41 9.15 8.15
C GLY A 225 15.51 8.62 7.03
N GLN A 226 14.24 8.97 7.10
CA GLN A 226 13.20 8.55 6.17
C GLN A 226 11.93 9.38 6.35
N ALA A 227 11.10 9.50 5.32
CA ALA A 227 9.85 10.26 5.37
C ALA A 227 8.77 9.57 6.26
N LEU A 228 8.76 8.25 6.31
CA LEU A 228 7.76 7.47 7.02
C LEU A 228 8.39 6.23 7.67
N LEU A 229 7.93 5.93 8.88
CA LEU A 229 8.25 4.71 9.62
C LEU A 229 6.97 3.91 9.87
N ALA A 230 6.95 2.64 9.50
CA ALA A 230 5.87 1.70 9.82
C ALA A 230 6.00 1.22 11.28
N SER A 231 5.73 2.14 12.20
CA SER A 231 5.93 1.94 13.66
C SER A 231 4.88 1.05 14.32
N ARG A 232 3.77 0.79 13.63
CA ARG A 232 2.65 -0.08 14.08
C ARG A 232 2.13 0.27 15.48
N ILE A 233 2.01 1.57 15.77
CA ILE A 233 1.51 2.07 17.05
C ILE A 233 -0.02 1.94 17.05
N SER A 234 -0.59 1.31 18.08
CA SER A 234 -2.02 1.26 18.36
C SER A 234 -2.32 1.77 19.77
N ALA A 235 -3.59 2.04 20.09
CA ALA A 235 -4.01 2.51 21.41
C ALA A 235 -3.71 1.48 22.52
N THR A 236 -3.81 0.19 22.20
CA THR A 236 -3.53 -0.92 23.12
C THR A 236 -2.04 -1.18 23.32
N GLU A 237 -1.21 -0.80 22.36
CA GLU A 237 0.23 -0.90 22.42
C GLU A 237 0.85 0.50 22.57
N ARG A 238 0.85 1.04 23.79
CA ARG A 238 1.59 2.28 24.13
C ARG A 238 3.11 2.14 23.88
N ARG A 239 3.61 0.93 23.69
CA ARG A 239 4.97 0.63 23.25
C ARG A 239 4.91 0.32 21.75
N GLY A 240 5.35 1.27 20.92
CA GLY A 240 5.62 0.98 19.53
C GLY A 240 6.41 -0.32 19.44
N VAL A 241 5.98 -1.21 18.53
CA VAL A 241 6.78 -2.39 18.19
C VAL A 241 8.22 -1.90 18.00
N ASN A 242 9.19 -2.53 18.67
CA ASN A 242 10.61 -2.19 18.48
C ASN A 242 10.95 -2.33 17.00
N VAL A 243 10.89 -1.22 16.29
CA VAL A 243 11.23 -1.20 14.86
C VAL A 243 12.72 -1.50 14.75
N ALA A 244 13.03 -2.61 14.11
CA ALA A 244 14.41 -3.01 13.91
C ALA A 244 15.21 -1.89 13.24
N CYS A 245 16.37 -1.55 13.78
CA CYS A 245 17.29 -0.66 13.09
C CYS A 245 17.82 -1.33 11.82
N ALA A 246 17.98 -0.55 10.76
CA ALA A 246 18.78 -1.00 9.63
C ALA A 246 20.20 -1.30 10.12
N PRO A 247 20.94 -2.20 9.44
CA PRO A 247 22.31 -2.51 9.85
C PRO A 247 23.10 -1.23 10.08
N GLN A 248 23.72 -1.08 11.26
CA GLN A 248 24.52 0.09 11.62
C GLN A 248 25.77 0.25 10.74
N ASN A 249 26.19 -0.83 10.08
CA ASN A 249 27.24 -0.76 9.08
C ASN A 249 26.74 -0.01 7.84
N ARG A 250 27.23 1.22 7.68
CA ARG A 250 26.89 2.13 6.57
C ARG A 250 27.11 1.48 5.20
N LEU A 251 28.14 0.65 5.04
CA LEU A 251 28.42 -0.07 3.79
C LEU A 251 27.34 -1.11 3.47
N VAL A 252 26.87 -1.87 4.48
CA VAL A 252 25.82 -2.87 4.30
C VAL A 252 24.48 -2.18 3.98
N ALA A 253 24.17 -1.08 4.65
CA ALA A 253 22.96 -0.28 4.37
C ALA A 253 23.01 0.31 2.95
N PHE A 254 24.14 0.88 2.56
CA PHE A 254 24.39 1.40 1.22
C PHE A 254 24.23 0.31 0.14
N PHE A 255 24.85 -0.85 0.34
CA PHE A 255 24.76 -1.98 -0.59
C PHE A 255 23.32 -2.48 -0.74
N LYS A 256 22.59 -2.64 0.35
CA LYS A 256 21.16 -3.00 0.32
C LYS A 256 20.31 -1.99 -0.45
N LEU A 257 20.48 -0.71 -0.15
CA LEU A 257 19.66 0.35 -0.78
C LEU A 257 19.98 0.54 -2.26
N ASN A 258 21.27 0.53 -2.62
CA ASN A 258 21.70 0.93 -3.95
C ASN A 258 21.91 -0.24 -4.93
N ILE A 259 22.01 -1.47 -4.44
CA ILE A 259 22.24 -2.65 -5.28
C ILE A 259 21.12 -3.67 -5.11
N VAL A 260 20.89 -4.18 -3.90
CA VAL A 260 19.94 -5.30 -3.69
C VAL A 260 18.50 -4.88 -4.01
N ARG A 261 18.05 -3.72 -3.50
CA ARG A 261 16.68 -3.23 -3.73
C ARG A 261 16.40 -2.80 -5.17
N PRO A 262 17.28 -2.11 -5.88
CA PRO A 262 17.11 -1.91 -7.31
C PRO A 262 17.00 -3.21 -8.09
N LEU A 263 17.81 -4.23 -7.79
CA LEU A 263 17.69 -5.56 -8.41
C LEU A 263 16.34 -6.23 -8.12
N GLN A 264 15.84 -6.14 -6.89
CA GLN A 264 14.50 -6.63 -6.55
C GLN A 264 13.42 -5.89 -7.35
N ARG A 265 13.54 -4.58 -7.49
CA ARG A 265 12.66 -3.76 -8.33
C ARG A 265 12.66 -4.23 -9.78
N PHE A 266 13.83 -4.42 -10.39
CA PHE A 266 13.94 -4.92 -11.78
C PHE A 266 13.26 -6.28 -11.94
N LYS A 267 13.50 -7.23 -11.04
CA LYS A 267 12.85 -8.53 -11.05
C LYS A 267 11.32 -8.41 -10.93
N THR A 268 10.84 -7.57 -10.02
CA THR A 268 9.40 -7.35 -9.83
C THR A 268 8.76 -6.79 -11.08
N LEU A 269 9.34 -5.76 -11.68
CA LEU A 269 8.87 -5.18 -12.93
C LEU A 269 8.93 -6.16 -14.12
N TYR A 270 9.95 -7.00 -14.17
CA TYR A 270 10.04 -8.07 -15.18
C TYR A 270 8.85 -9.02 -15.09
N TYR A 271 8.52 -9.52 -13.89
CA TYR A 271 7.39 -10.42 -13.71
C TYR A 271 6.04 -9.74 -13.95
N PHE A 272 5.88 -8.48 -13.57
CA PHE A 272 4.68 -7.71 -13.88
C PHE A 272 4.47 -7.54 -15.39
N ARG A 273 5.55 -7.30 -16.14
CA ARG A 273 5.50 -7.20 -17.61
C ARG A 273 5.20 -8.54 -18.26
N ARG A 274 5.82 -9.59 -17.79
CA ARG A 274 5.62 -10.94 -18.34
C ARG A 274 4.17 -11.40 -18.20
N SER A 275 3.56 -11.22 -17.04
CA SER A 275 2.15 -11.59 -16.80
C SER A 275 1.17 -10.88 -17.74
N ARG A 276 1.54 -9.72 -18.27
CA ARG A 276 0.75 -8.96 -19.25
C ARG A 276 0.90 -9.47 -20.67
N LEU A 277 2.09 -9.92 -21.04
CA LEU A 277 2.36 -10.41 -22.41
C LEU A 277 1.65 -11.75 -22.66
N LEU A 278 1.46 -12.56 -21.63
CA LEU A 278 0.81 -13.86 -21.71
C LEU A 278 -0.73 -13.80 -21.66
N ASN A 279 -1.27 -12.63 -21.25
CA ASN A 279 -2.72 -12.38 -21.19
C ASN A 279 -3.26 -11.64 -22.43
N ARG A 280 -2.41 -11.35 -23.40
CA ARG A 280 -2.78 -10.89 -24.75
C ARG A 280 -2.82 -12.08 -25.71
#